data_1492f4c0a220697e7891e33d2ba6648f
#
_entry.id   1492f4c0a220697e7891e33d2ba6648f
#
_cell.length_a   1.000
_cell.length_b   1.000
_cell.length_c   1.000
_cell.angle_alpha   90.00
_cell.angle_beta   90.00
_cell.angle_gamma   90.00
#
_symmetry.space_group_name_H-M   'P 1'
#
loop_
_entity.id
_entity.type
_entity.pdbx_description
1 polymer ?
#
loop_
_entity_poly.entity_id
_entity_poly.type
_entity_poly.pdbx_seq_one_letter_code
_entity_poly.pdbx_strand_id
1 'polypeptide(L)'
;MDIENLKSCFEQIGDFKSWLYLGTWKNHHELFGVIKEYSGANYLFIISIGKNFPNDKPEIFFLKGHSVFGDIPHLMPSDAICYVDEEGILIDEDNPTGVIRDAFRKAFDTLIKSLKGESERDYVREFQYYWGGYGSTVMTSFVGDVKIPKLVQWLVTGDGRNIVFDDEQQSQLYSPKFAVVPDESLTREILYLPLSSSRGISFKDKWTAETLRKVIFG
;
A
#
# COMPACT_ATOMS: atom_id res chain seq x y z
N MET A 1 -22.74 -9.88 10.63
CA MET A 1 -23.98 -9.48 9.88
C MET A 1 -24.29 -10.57 8.87
N ASP A 2 -25.55 -10.91 8.65
CA ASP A 2 -25.96 -11.86 7.62
C ASP A 2 -26.00 -11.21 6.22
N ILE A 3 -26.05 -12.04 5.18
CA ILE A 3 -25.93 -11.58 3.79
C ILE A 3 -27.15 -10.76 3.33
N GLU A 4 -28.35 -11.04 3.81
CA GLU A 4 -29.54 -10.31 3.40
C GLU A 4 -29.53 -8.89 3.98
N ASN A 5 -29.05 -8.72 5.21
CA ASN A 5 -28.83 -7.41 5.80
C ASN A 5 -27.74 -6.64 5.04
N LEU A 6 -26.65 -7.30 4.61
CA LEU A 6 -25.62 -6.66 3.78
C LEU A 6 -26.20 -6.19 2.44
N LYS A 7 -26.98 -7.03 1.73
CA LYS A 7 -27.64 -6.63 0.48
C LYS A 7 -28.54 -5.43 0.68
N SER A 8 -29.31 -5.40 1.75
CA SER A 8 -30.15 -4.26 2.11
C SER A 8 -29.34 -2.97 2.33
N CYS A 9 -28.12 -3.06 2.91
CA CYS A 9 -27.23 -1.92 3.01
C CYS A 9 -26.84 -1.38 1.61
N PHE A 10 -26.48 -2.27 0.68
CA PHE A 10 -26.10 -1.86 -0.68
C PHE A 10 -27.26 -1.24 -1.46
N GLU A 11 -28.50 -1.70 -1.29
CA GLU A 11 -29.71 -1.13 -1.88
C GLU A 11 -29.94 0.32 -1.45
N GLN A 12 -29.57 0.67 -0.23
CA GLN A 12 -29.75 2.01 0.33
C GLN A 12 -28.65 3.00 -0.09
N ILE A 13 -27.55 2.52 -0.70
CA ILE A 13 -26.44 3.40 -1.11
C ILE A 13 -26.69 3.92 -2.53
N GLY A 14 -27.12 5.17 -2.64
CA GLY A 14 -27.36 5.86 -3.92
C GLY A 14 -26.10 6.29 -4.68
N ASP A 15 -24.91 6.05 -4.13
CA ASP A 15 -23.62 6.41 -4.77
C ASP A 15 -23.24 5.49 -5.92
N PHE A 16 -23.82 4.30 -5.99
CA PHE A 16 -23.56 3.29 -7.01
C PHE A 16 -24.53 3.47 -8.19
N LYS A 17 -24.01 3.37 -9.41
CA LYS A 17 -24.87 3.24 -10.61
C LYS A 17 -25.57 1.89 -10.62
N SER A 18 -24.87 0.85 -10.19
CA SER A 18 -25.38 -0.51 -9.98
C SER A 18 -24.45 -1.28 -9.07
N TRP A 19 -24.97 -2.36 -8.48
CA TRP A 19 -24.20 -3.30 -7.68
C TRP A 19 -24.68 -4.72 -7.92
N LEU A 20 -23.82 -5.70 -7.59
CA LEU A 20 -24.09 -7.13 -7.71
C LEU A 20 -23.34 -7.90 -6.62
N TYR A 21 -24.03 -8.80 -5.94
CA TYR A 21 -23.39 -9.75 -5.03
C TYR A 21 -22.62 -10.81 -5.83
N LEU A 22 -21.33 -10.99 -5.55
CA LEU A 22 -20.43 -11.88 -6.28
C LEU A 22 -20.21 -13.23 -5.59
N GLY A 23 -20.60 -13.35 -4.30
CA GLY A 23 -20.42 -14.55 -3.50
C GLY A 23 -19.43 -14.35 -2.35
N THR A 24 -19.23 -15.45 -1.61
CA THR A 24 -18.29 -15.51 -0.47
C THR A 24 -16.92 -15.97 -0.97
N TRP A 25 -15.87 -15.28 -0.54
CA TRP A 25 -14.48 -15.62 -0.85
C TRP A 25 -13.73 -16.08 0.41
N LYS A 26 -12.44 -16.37 0.27
CA LYS A 26 -11.56 -16.85 1.35
C LYS A 26 -11.81 -16.11 2.67
N ASN A 27 -11.74 -16.85 3.81
CA ASN A 27 -11.92 -16.30 5.17
C ASN A 27 -13.29 -15.65 5.42
N HIS A 28 -14.35 -16.10 4.73
CA HIS A 28 -15.72 -15.59 4.89
C HIS A 28 -15.87 -14.10 4.55
N HIS A 29 -15.15 -13.62 3.55
CA HIS A 29 -15.38 -12.29 2.99
C HIS A 29 -16.52 -12.34 1.98
N GLU A 30 -17.53 -11.48 2.16
CA GLU A 30 -18.63 -11.30 1.21
C GLU A 30 -18.24 -10.25 0.18
N LEU A 31 -18.30 -10.59 -1.11
CA LEU A 31 -17.87 -9.73 -2.20
C LEU A 31 -19.04 -9.10 -2.93
N PHE A 32 -18.96 -7.79 -3.14
CA PHE A 32 -19.91 -7.00 -3.91
C PHE A 32 -19.19 -6.25 -5.03
N GLY A 33 -19.59 -6.52 -6.28
CA GLY A 33 -19.18 -5.70 -7.42
C GLY A 33 -20.04 -4.44 -7.50
N VAL A 34 -19.43 -3.26 -7.62
CA VAL A 34 -20.13 -1.99 -7.75
C VAL A 34 -19.61 -1.22 -8.95
N ILE A 35 -20.53 -0.56 -9.66
CA ILE A 35 -20.19 0.36 -10.75
C ILE A 35 -20.45 1.79 -10.28
N LYS A 36 -19.42 2.61 -10.38
CA LYS A 36 -19.49 4.06 -10.16
C LYS A 36 -19.31 4.78 -11.49
N GLU A 37 -20.26 5.63 -11.82
CA GLU A 37 -20.10 6.55 -12.94
C GLU A 37 -19.43 7.84 -12.48
N TYR A 38 -18.42 8.28 -13.24
CA TYR A 38 -17.72 9.54 -13.00
C TYR A 38 -17.20 10.11 -14.32
N SER A 39 -17.47 11.37 -14.58
CA SER A 39 -17.05 12.07 -15.81
C SER A 39 -17.40 11.33 -17.10
N GLY A 40 -18.57 10.67 -17.15
CA GLY A 40 -19.04 9.92 -18.32
C GLY A 40 -18.44 8.54 -18.49
N ALA A 41 -17.55 8.11 -17.61
CA ALA A 41 -16.95 6.76 -17.59
C ALA A 41 -17.50 5.90 -16.45
N ASN A 42 -17.54 4.60 -16.65
CA ASN A 42 -17.92 3.64 -15.63
C ASN A 42 -16.65 3.01 -15.02
N TYR A 43 -16.55 3.08 -13.71
CA TYR A 43 -15.47 2.48 -12.92
C TYR A 43 -16.01 1.29 -12.14
N LEU A 44 -15.35 0.16 -12.25
CA LEU A 44 -15.74 -1.07 -11.58
C LEU A 44 -14.90 -1.30 -10.34
N PHE A 45 -15.57 -1.49 -9.21
CA PHE A 45 -14.95 -1.77 -7.92
C PHE A 45 -15.45 -3.09 -7.36
N ILE A 46 -14.66 -3.68 -6.46
CA ILE A 46 -15.09 -4.77 -5.58
C ILE A 46 -15.01 -4.25 -4.16
N ILE A 47 -16.10 -4.41 -3.41
CA ILE A 47 -16.14 -4.15 -1.96
C ILE A 47 -16.15 -5.51 -1.27
N SER A 48 -15.16 -5.75 -0.43
CA SER A 48 -14.98 -6.96 0.34
C SER A 48 -15.34 -6.69 1.80
N ILE A 49 -16.33 -7.38 2.30
CA ILE A 49 -16.86 -7.24 3.65
C ILE A 49 -16.42 -8.44 4.49
N GLY A 50 -15.56 -8.21 5.50
CA GLY A 50 -15.09 -9.24 6.42
C GLY A 50 -16.14 -9.69 7.42
N LYS A 51 -15.89 -10.85 8.05
CA LYS A 51 -16.83 -11.46 9.02
C LYS A 51 -17.10 -10.59 10.26
N ASN A 52 -16.17 -9.74 10.65
CA ASN A 52 -16.30 -8.88 11.83
C ASN A 52 -17.01 -7.56 11.51
N PHE A 53 -17.39 -7.34 10.24
CA PHE A 53 -18.13 -6.14 9.88
C PHE A 53 -19.42 -6.00 10.72
N PRO A 54 -19.77 -4.80 11.24
CA PRO A 54 -19.19 -3.49 10.91
C PRO A 54 -17.98 -3.05 11.76
N ASN A 55 -17.46 -3.88 12.66
CA ASN A 55 -16.30 -3.52 13.50
C ASN A 55 -15.00 -3.37 12.70
N ASP A 56 -14.89 -4.05 11.57
CA ASP A 56 -13.79 -3.89 10.62
C ASP A 56 -14.23 -3.05 9.42
N LYS A 57 -13.32 -2.23 8.91
CA LYS A 57 -13.57 -1.47 7.68
C LYS A 57 -13.68 -2.38 6.46
N PRO A 58 -14.54 -2.06 5.46
CA PRO A 58 -14.54 -2.75 4.18
C PRO A 58 -13.19 -2.59 3.45
N GLU A 59 -12.76 -3.61 2.71
CA GLU A 59 -11.68 -3.49 1.75
C GLU A 59 -12.26 -3.12 0.38
N ILE A 60 -11.64 -2.17 -0.32
CA ILE A 60 -12.14 -1.68 -1.60
C ILE A 60 -11.05 -1.85 -2.65
N PHE A 61 -11.39 -2.52 -3.73
CA PHE A 61 -10.50 -2.82 -4.84
C PHE A 61 -11.02 -2.10 -6.09
N PHE A 62 -10.10 -1.48 -6.83
CA PHE A 62 -10.39 -0.93 -8.15
C PHE A 62 -10.02 -1.96 -9.22
N LEU A 63 -11.00 -2.65 -9.78
CA LEU A 63 -10.77 -3.81 -10.64
C LEU A 63 -9.90 -3.47 -11.86
N LYS A 64 -8.75 -4.16 -11.97
CA LYS A 64 -7.71 -3.92 -12.98
C LYS A 64 -7.09 -2.52 -12.93
N GLY A 65 -7.27 -1.79 -11.83
CA GLY A 65 -6.78 -0.43 -11.72
C GLY A 65 -5.27 -0.33 -11.90
N HIS A 66 -4.51 -1.17 -11.19
CA HIS A 66 -3.06 -1.20 -11.29
C HIS A 66 -2.58 -1.61 -12.70
N SER A 67 -3.24 -2.56 -13.38
CA SER A 67 -2.86 -2.95 -14.74
C SER A 67 -3.12 -1.87 -15.79
N VAL A 68 -4.07 -0.96 -15.54
CA VAL A 68 -4.44 0.12 -16.45
C VAL A 68 -3.64 1.39 -16.19
N PHE A 69 -3.54 1.79 -14.92
CA PHE A 69 -2.93 3.07 -14.52
C PHE A 69 -1.50 2.93 -14.02
N GLY A 70 -1.06 1.69 -13.71
CA GLY A 70 0.26 1.44 -13.16
C GLY A 70 0.36 1.87 -11.70
N ASP A 71 1.57 2.31 -11.33
CA ASP A 71 1.86 2.74 -9.97
C ASP A 71 1.34 4.16 -9.75
N ILE A 72 0.23 4.27 -9.04
CA ILE A 72 -0.31 5.54 -8.56
C ILE A 72 -0.44 5.49 -7.04
N PRO A 73 -0.31 6.61 -6.33
CA PRO A 73 -0.49 6.66 -4.88
C PRO A 73 -1.80 6.00 -4.45
N HIS A 74 -1.76 5.31 -3.31
CA HIS A 74 -2.92 4.64 -2.71
C HIS A 74 -3.55 3.48 -3.50
N LEU A 75 -3.02 3.11 -4.67
CA LEU A 75 -3.45 1.92 -5.40
C LEU A 75 -2.39 0.83 -5.30
N MET A 76 -2.70 -0.21 -4.54
CA MET A 76 -1.81 -1.33 -4.31
C MET A 76 -1.67 -2.21 -5.57
N PRO A 77 -0.57 -2.96 -5.74
CA PRO A 77 -0.43 -3.93 -6.83
C PRO A 77 -1.54 -4.99 -6.88
N SER A 78 -2.23 -5.22 -5.77
CA SER A 78 -3.41 -6.09 -5.66
C SER A 78 -4.72 -5.44 -6.12
N ASP A 79 -4.68 -4.23 -6.66
CA ASP A 79 -5.84 -3.37 -6.94
C ASP A 79 -6.55 -2.82 -5.69
N ALA A 80 -6.10 -3.13 -4.48
CA ALA A 80 -6.66 -2.58 -3.25
C ALA A 80 -6.36 -1.08 -3.13
N ILE A 81 -7.34 -0.31 -2.65
CA ILE A 81 -7.18 1.13 -2.41
C ILE A 81 -6.88 1.35 -0.92
N CYS A 82 -5.74 1.96 -0.63
CA CYS A 82 -5.39 2.42 0.71
C CYS A 82 -6.05 3.78 0.96
N TYR A 83 -7.25 3.79 1.54
CA TYR A 83 -8.06 5.02 1.66
C TYR A 83 -8.11 5.59 3.07
N VAL A 84 -7.66 4.85 4.08
CA VAL A 84 -7.63 5.29 5.48
C VAL A 84 -6.50 4.58 6.22
N ASP A 85 -5.76 5.32 7.03
CA ASP A 85 -4.84 4.75 8.00
C ASP A 85 -5.61 3.90 9.02
N GLU A 86 -5.03 2.78 9.47
CA GLU A 86 -5.70 1.87 10.40
C GLU A 86 -5.94 2.48 11.77
N GLU A 87 -5.17 3.51 12.14
CA GLU A 87 -5.29 4.21 13.41
C GLU A 87 -6.34 5.35 13.34
N GLY A 88 -7.30 5.32 14.25
CA GLY A 88 -8.22 6.45 14.46
C GLY A 88 -9.50 6.47 13.62
N ILE A 89 -9.90 5.33 13.05
CA ILE A 89 -11.22 5.22 12.39
C ILE A 89 -12.29 5.00 13.46
N LEU A 90 -13.21 5.95 13.58
CA LEU A 90 -14.46 5.72 14.30
C LEU A 90 -15.42 4.98 13.36
N ILE A 91 -15.70 3.73 13.69
CA ILE A 91 -16.69 2.91 12.99
C ILE A 91 -17.99 3.02 13.76
N ASP A 92 -19.05 3.41 13.08
CA ASP A 92 -20.41 3.44 13.63
C ASP A 92 -21.06 2.05 13.43
N GLU A 93 -20.98 1.22 14.47
CA GLU A 93 -21.49 -0.15 14.45
C GLU A 93 -23.01 -0.21 14.26
N ASP A 94 -23.72 0.85 14.66
CA ASP A 94 -25.18 0.94 14.56
C ASP A 94 -25.63 1.40 13.16
N ASN A 95 -24.67 1.84 12.30
CA ASN A 95 -24.96 2.33 10.95
C ASN A 95 -24.09 1.66 9.87
N PRO A 96 -24.23 0.35 9.64
CA PRO A 96 -23.42 -0.38 8.68
C PRO A 96 -23.53 0.16 7.24
N THR A 97 -24.71 0.64 6.84
CA THR A 97 -24.89 1.30 5.53
C THR A 97 -24.02 2.55 5.41
N GLY A 98 -23.96 3.36 6.46
CA GLY A 98 -23.08 4.53 6.54
C GLY A 98 -21.62 4.16 6.46
N VAL A 99 -21.18 3.11 7.16
CA VAL A 99 -19.79 2.62 7.13
C VAL A 99 -19.38 2.22 5.70
N ILE A 100 -20.21 1.43 5.00
CA ILE A 100 -19.90 1.03 3.61
C ILE A 100 -19.85 2.24 2.69
N ARG A 101 -20.86 3.12 2.77
CA ARG A 101 -20.95 4.32 1.93
C ARG A 101 -19.75 5.24 2.13
N ASP A 102 -19.39 5.53 3.37
CA ASP A 102 -18.32 6.47 3.69
C ASP A 102 -16.94 5.89 3.37
N ALA A 103 -16.75 4.58 3.57
CA ALA A 103 -15.57 3.86 3.13
C ALA A 103 -15.40 3.96 1.60
N PHE A 104 -16.47 3.67 0.85
CA PHE A 104 -16.44 3.77 -0.61
C PHE A 104 -16.17 5.20 -1.09
N ARG A 105 -16.84 6.21 -0.52
CA ARG A 105 -16.58 7.62 -0.87
C ARG A 105 -15.14 8.01 -0.65
N LYS A 106 -14.59 7.69 0.52
CA LYS A 106 -13.18 7.96 0.84
C LYS A 106 -12.23 7.28 -0.15
N ALA A 107 -12.46 5.99 -0.44
CA ALA A 107 -11.65 5.23 -1.39
C ALA A 107 -11.73 5.84 -2.79
N PHE A 108 -12.92 6.19 -3.25
CA PHE A 108 -13.14 6.81 -4.55
C PHE A 108 -12.47 8.19 -4.65
N ASP A 109 -12.64 9.05 -3.65
CA ASP A 109 -12.02 10.38 -3.61
C ASP A 109 -10.49 10.29 -3.58
N THR A 110 -9.94 9.33 -2.81
CA THR A 110 -8.50 9.05 -2.78
C THR A 110 -7.99 8.62 -4.14
N LEU A 111 -8.67 7.69 -4.80
CA LEU A 111 -8.33 7.25 -6.15
C LEU A 111 -8.35 8.39 -7.16
N ILE A 112 -9.41 9.22 -7.14
CA ILE A 112 -9.54 10.35 -8.08
C ILE A 112 -8.43 11.39 -7.86
N LYS A 113 -8.06 11.69 -6.61
CA LYS A 113 -6.93 12.58 -6.30
C LYS A 113 -5.62 12.02 -6.84
N SER A 114 -5.39 10.72 -6.65
CA SER A 114 -4.20 10.04 -7.15
C SER A 114 -4.12 10.07 -8.69
N LEU A 115 -5.24 9.80 -9.37
CA LEU A 115 -5.32 9.88 -10.85
C LEU A 115 -5.08 11.28 -11.39
N LYS A 116 -5.41 12.32 -10.62
CA LYS A 116 -5.14 13.73 -10.97
C LYS A 116 -3.73 14.20 -10.62
N GLY A 117 -2.91 13.34 -9.97
CA GLY A 117 -1.57 13.71 -9.50
C GLY A 117 -1.58 14.59 -8.24
N GLU A 118 -2.70 14.71 -7.54
CA GLU A 118 -2.83 15.55 -6.34
C GLU A 118 -2.20 14.88 -5.10
N SER A 119 -1.90 13.58 -5.17
CA SER A 119 -1.34 12.76 -4.07
C SER A 119 0.15 12.43 -4.26
N GLU A 120 0.89 13.14 -5.10
CA GLU A 120 2.31 12.84 -5.37
C GLU A 120 3.19 12.79 -4.10
N ARG A 121 2.86 13.60 -3.09
CA ARG A 121 3.62 13.62 -1.82
C ARG A 121 3.44 12.32 -1.01
N ASP A 122 2.28 11.69 -1.14
CA ASP A 122 1.96 10.47 -0.41
C ASP A 122 2.70 9.28 -1.00
N TYR A 123 3.02 9.33 -2.31
CA TYR A 123 3.84 8.33 -2.98
C TYR A 123 5.20 8.11 -2.30
N VAL A 124 5.81 9.17 -1.77
CA VAL A 124 7.08 9.08 -1.03
C VAL A 124 6.91 8.35 0.29
N ARG A 125 5.81 8.63 0.99
CA ARG A 125 5.52 8.03 2.30
C ARG A 125 5.15 6.56 2.18
N GLU A 126 4.47 6.20 1.10
CA GLU A 126 4.00 4.85 0.82
C GLU A 126 4.99 4.03 -0.03
N PHE A 127 6.14 4.61 -0.40
CA PHE A 127 7.13 3.99 -1.27
C PHE A 127 7.52 2.57 -0.83
N GLN A 128 7.64 2.32 0.47
CA GLN A 128 7.99 1.00 1.00
C GLN A 128 6.93 -0.07 0.68
N TYR A 129 5.65 0.31 0.67
CA TYR A 129 4.56 -0.60 0.32
C TYR A 129 4.60 -1.01 -1.15
N TYR A 130 4.80 -0.04 -2.04
CA TYR A 130 4.91 -0.32 -3.48
C TYR A 130 6.14 -1.18 -3.77
N TRP A 131 7.27 -0.86 -3.15
CA TRP A 131 8.49 -1.63 -3.29
C TRP A 131 8.33 -3.09 -2.86
N GLY A 132 7.65 -3.35 -1.74
CA GLY A 132 7.34 -4.69 -1.24
C GLY A 132 6.47 -5.51 -2.18
N GLY A 133 5.52 -4.87 -2.89
CA GLY A 133 4.61 -5.52 -3.83
C GLY A 133 5.28 -6.09 -5.08
N TYR A 134 6.49 -5.62 -5.44
CA TYR A 134 7.25 -6.12 -6.60
C TYR A 134 8.20 -7.29 -6.29
N GLY A 135 7.97 -7.99 -5.18
CA GLY A 135 8.80 -9.14 -4.78
C GLY A 135 10.16 -8.73 -4.23
N SER A 136 10.31 -7.47 -3.89
CA SER A 136 11.49 -6.96 -3.22
C SER A 136 11.46 -7.36 -1.74
N THR A 137 12.63 -7.50 -1.22
CA THR A 137 12.91 -7.83 0.16
C THR A 137 12.51 -6.66 1.07
N VAL A 138 11.66 -6.90 2.06
CA VAL A 138 11.38 -5.91 3.10
C VAL A 138 12.66 -5.63 3.86
N MET A 139 13.04 -4.37 3.94
CA MET A 139 14.27 -3.94 4.57
C MET A 139 13.96 -3.07 5.79
N THR A 140 14.46 -3.45 6.95
CA THR A 140 14.42 -2.61 8.16
C THR A 140 15.67 -1.75 8.18
N SER A 141 15.52 -0.43 8.17
CA SER A 141 16.65 0.50 8.15
C SER A 141 16.83 1.19 9.50
N PHE A 142 18.05 1.15 10.01
CA PHE A 142 18.52 1.92 11.15
C PHE A 142 19.49 3.03 10.71
N VAL A 143 19.43 3.41 9.45
CA VAL A 143 20.23 4.51 8.89
C VAL A 143 19.55 5.82 9.26
N GLY A 144 20.30 6.73 9.87
CA GLY A 144 19.81 8.06 10.23
C GLY A 144 19.51 8.96 9.02
N ASP A 145 19.18 10.22 9.26
CA ASP A 145 18.93 11.19 8.19
C ASP A 145 20.21 11.44 7.38
N VAL A 146 20.31 10.81 6.22
CA VAL A 146 21.47 10.84 5.35
C VAL A 146 21.19 11.77 4.17
N LYS A 147 22.00 12.83 4.03
CA LYS A 147 21.90 13.83 2.95
C LYS A 147 22.85 13.59 1.79
N ILE A 148 23.84 12.75 1.99
CA ILE A 148 24.87 12.42 0.99
C ILE A 148 24.99 10.91 0.83
N PRO A 149 25.38 10.39 -0.34
CA PRO A 149 25.64 8.97 -0.53
C PRO A 149 26.69 8.45 0.45
N LYS A 150 26.44 7.30 1.07
CA LYS A 150 27.40 6.64 1.95
C LYS A 150 27.30 5.13 1.88
N LEU A 151 28.36 4.44 2.29
CA LEU A 151 28.36 3.01 2.50
C LEU A 151 27.67 2.69 3.83
N VAL A 152 26.83 1.68 3.83
CA VAL A 152 26.09 1.19 5.00
C VAL A 152 26.19 -0.33 5.06
N GLN A 153 25.99 -0.92 6.23
CA GLN A 153 26.04 -2.36 6.44
C GLN A 153 24.67 -2.99 6.18
N TRP A 154 24.60 -3.98 5.32
CA TRP A 154 23.43 -4.79 5.04
C TRP A 154 23.62 -6.20 5.60
N LEU A 155 22.69 -6.64 6.43
CA LEU A 155 22.65 -7.94 7.06
C LEU A 155 21.39 -8.70 6.65
N VAL A 156 21.56 -9.96 6.25
CA VAL A 156 20.44 -10.89 6.04
C VAL A 156 20.35 -11.80 7.26
N THR A 157 19.19 -11.82 7.91
CA THR A 157 18.95 -12.68 9.07
C THR A 157 18.59 -14.09 8.65
N GLY A 158 18.77 -15.08 9.56
CA GLY A 158 18.45 -16.48 9.29
C GLY A 158 16.97 -16.75 8.96
N ASP A 159 16.07 -15.86 9.36
CA ASP A 159 14.63 -15.88 9.00
C ASP A 159 14.31 -15.09 7.72
N GLY A 160 15.34 -14.65 6.99
CA GLY A 160 15.19 -13.97 5.70
C GLY A 160 14.89 -12.48 5.77
N ARG A 161 14.92 -11.87 6.97
CA ARG A 161 14.78 -10.41 7.08
C ARG A 161 16.05 -9.71 6.63
N ASN A 162 15.90 -8.55 6.04
CA ASN A 162 17.00 -7.69 5.63
C ASN A 162 17.04 -6.47 6.53
N ILE A 163 18.21 -6.21 7.10
CA ILE A 163 18.43 -5.09 8.02
C ILE A 163 19.61 -4.27 7.51
N VAL A 164 19.45 -2.95 7.52
CA VAL A 164 20.49 -2.01 7.13
C VAL A 164 20.87 -1.16 8.34
N PHE A 165 22.15 -1.09 8.62
CA PHE A 165 22.73 -0.31 9.70
C PHE A 165 23.63 0.79 9.14
N ASP A 166 23.77 1.86 9.90
CA ASP A 166 24.58 3.01 9.54
C ASP A 166 26.05 2.65 9.36
N ASP A 167 26.54 1.76 10.24
CA ASP A 167 27.91 1.29 10.28
C ASP A 167 28.01 -0.08 10.96
N GLU A 168 29.22 -0.64 10.96
CA GLU A 168 29.50 -1.93 11.59
C GLU A 168 29.28 -1.92 13.11
N GLN A 169 29.56 -0.80 13.78
CA GLN A 169 29.38 -0.68 15.22
C GLN A 169 27.90 -0.78 15.61
N GLN A 170 27.02 -0.15 14.87
CA GLN A 170 25.57 -0.29 15.06
C GLN A 170 25.12 -1.71 14.75
N SER A 171 25.61 -2.32 13.69
CA SER A 171 25.33 -3.71 13.36
C SER A 171 25.67 -4.64 14.52
N GLN A 172 26.86 -4.53 15.09
CA GLN A 172 27.28 -5.32 16.25
C GLN A 172 26.44 -5.08 17.51
N LEU A 173 25.99 -3.84 17.75
CA LEU A 173 25.17 -3.46 18.90
C LEU A 173 23.74 -4.01 18.83
N TYR A 174 23.16 -4.02 17.64
CA TYR A 174 21.72 -4.33 17.46
C TYR A 174 21.48 -5.77 16.98
N SER A 175 22.42 -6.42 16.30
CA SER A 175 22.27 -7.80 15.82
C SER A 175 21.84 -8.80 16.91
N PRO A 176 22.39 -8.74 18.14
CA PRO A 176 21.95 -9.65 19.21
C PRO A 176 20.48 -9.47 19.60
N LYS A 177 19.93 -8.26 19.46
CA LYS A 177 18.52 -7.97 19.78
C LYS A 177 17.54 -8.62 18.81
N PHE A 178 18.01 -8.96 17.62
CA PHE A 178 17.22 -9.64 16.59
C PHE A 178 17.49 -11.16 16.55
N ALA A 179 18.14 -11.72 17.60
CA ALA A 179 18.56 -13.11 17.64
C ALA A 179 19.42 -13.53 16.43
N VAL A 180 20.16 -12.59 15.87
CA VAL A 180 21.04 -12.81 14.72
C VAL A 180 22.45 -12.97 15.23
N VAL A 181 23.04 -14.13 14.95
CA VAL A 181 24.50 -14.29 15.04
C VAL A 181 25.04 -13.69 13.73
N PRO A 182 25.87 -12.65 13.78
CA PRO A 182 26.48 -12.12 12.57
C PRO A 182 27.30 -13.22 11.91
N ASP A 183 26.84 -13.73 10.79
CA ASP A 183 27.65 -14.54 9.91
C ASP A 183 28.28 -13.55 8.92
N GLU A 184 29.58 -13.42 8.91
CA GLU A 184 30.32 -12.54 8.02
C GLU A 184 29.96 -12.79 6.54
N SER A 185 29.53 -14.01 6.21
CA SER A 185 29.08 -14.37 4.87
C SER A 185 27.76 -13.69 4.46
N LEU A 186 26.96 -13.22 5.43
CA LEU A 186 25.64 -12.60 5.21
C LEU A 186 25.67 -11.09 5.42
N THR A 187 26.82 -10.52 5.81
CA THR A 187 26.99 -9.07 5.97
C THR A 187 27.67 -8.49 4.73
N ARG A 188 27.11 -7.42 4.17
CA ARG A 188 27.66 -6.76 2.98
C ARG A 188 27.62 -5.24 3.15
N GLU A 189 28.59 -4.57 2.56
CA GLU A 189 28.52 -3.13 2.36
C GLU A 189 27.69 -2.83 1.13
N ILE A 190 26.72 -1.93 1.28
CA ILE A 190 25.90 -1.43 0.18
C ILE A 190 25.97 0.09 0.15
N LEU A 191 25.79 0.66 -1.03
CA LEU A 191 25.74 2.10 -1.21
C LEU A 191 24.31 2.59 -0.90
N TYR A 192 24.18 3.39 0.13
CA TYR A 192 22.94 4.09 0.46
C TYR A 192 22.89 5.42 -0.29
N LEU A 193 21.83 5.61 -1.07
CA LEU A 193 21.63 6.80 -1.88
C LEU A 193 20.41 7.55 -1.36
N PRO A 194 20.59 8.72 -0.71
CA PRO A 194 19.47 9.58 -0.35
C PRO A 194 18.82 10.13 -1.62
N LEU A 195 17.51 10.02 -1.73
CA LEU A 195 16.77 10.57 -2.85
C LEU A 195 16.45 12.04 -2.59
N SER A 196 16.88 12.93 -3.48
CA SER A 196 16.57 14.36 -3.40
C SER A 196 15.11 14.66 -3.74
N SER A 197 14.48 13.79 -4.52
CA SER A 197 13.07 13.89 -4.92
C SER A 197 12.56 12.52 -5.34
N SER A 198 11.32 12.21 -5.01
CA SER A 198 10.60 11.03 -5.52
C SER A 198 9.92 11.28 -6.86
N ARG A 199 9.99 12.51 -7.38
CA ARG A 199 9.36 12.84 -8.67
C ARG A 199 10.01 12.05 -9.80
N GLY A 200 9.18 11.29 -10.52
CA GLY A 200 9.61 10.55 -11.70
C GLY A 200 10.26 9.20 -11.43
N ILE A 201 10.21 8.69 -10.18
CA ILE A 201 10.60 7.30 -9.92
C ILE A 201 9.41 6.41 -10.29
N SER A 202 9.52 5.73 -11.43
CA SER A 202 8.63 4.61 -11.76
C SER A 202 9.34 3.30 -11.47
N PHE A 203 8.67 2.38 -10.79
CA PHE A 203 9.19 1.01 -10.60
C PHE A 203 9.33 0.24 -11.90
N LYS A 204 8.66 0.68 -12.97
CA LYS A 204 8.75 0.10 -14.32
C LYS A 204 9.99 0.55 -15.08
N ASP A 205 10.66 1.61 -14.62
CA ASP A 205 11.88 2.09 -15.26
C ASP A 205 13.00 1.09 -15.01
N LYS A 206 13.69 0.70 -16.07
CA LYS A 206 14.94 -0.03 -15.92
C LYS A 206 15.92 0.89 -15.20
N TRP A 207 16.30 0.51 -13.99
CA TRP A 207 17.31 1.20 -13.21
C TRP A 207 18.68 1.11 -13.90
N THR A 208 18.97 2.10 -14.72
CA THR A 208 20.28 2.28 -15.34
C THR A 208 21.09 3.29 -14.54
N ALA A 209 22.39 3.30 -14.73
CA ALA A 209 23.25 4.32 -14.13
C ALA A 209 22.80 5.75 -14.47
N GLU A 210 22.23 5.97 -15.67
CA GLU A 210 21.67 7.25 -16.10
C GLU A 210 20.38 7.59 -15.34
N THR A 211 19.47 6.63 -15.17
CA THR A 211 18.23 6.83 -14.41
C THR A 211 18.55 7.14 -12.95
N LEU A 212 19.45 6.37 -12.33
CA LEU A 212 19.93 6.62 -10.97
C LEU A 212 20.56 8.01 -10.83
N ARG A 213 21.38 8.42 -11.80
CA ARG A 213 22.01 9.74 -11.80
C ARG A 213 20.98 10.88 -11.80
N LYS A 214 19.92 10.78 -12.61
CA LYS A 214 18.83 11.77 -12.65
C LYS A 214 18.07 11.85 -11.32
N VAL A 215 17.88 10.72 -10.65
CA VAL A 215 17.17 10.65 -9.36
C VAL A 215 18.02 11.21 -8.22
N ILE A 216 19.34 10.99 -8.26
CA ILE A 216 20.26 11.39 -7.18
C ILE A 216 20.68 12.86 -7.30
N PHE A 217 20.90 13.32 -8.52
CA PHE A 217 21.54 14.61 -8.80
C PHE A 217 20.66 15.60 -9.58
N GLY A 218 19.47 15.15 -10.01
CA GLY A 218 18.50 15.93 -10.79
C GLY A 218 17.91 17.07 -10.11
#